data_2cea11925aedbb73ca4d29960c669714
#
_entry.id   2cea11925aedbb73ca4d29960c669714
#
_cell.length_a   1.000
_cell.length_b   1.000
_cell.length_c   1.000
_cell.angle_alpha   90.00
_cell.angle_beta   90.00
_cell.angle_gamma   90.00
#
_symmetry.space_group_name_H-M   'P 1'
#
loop_
_entity.id
_entity.type
_entity.pdbx_description
1 polymer ?
#
loop_
_entity_poly.entity_id
_entity_poly.type
_entity_poly.pdbx_seq_one_letter_code
_entity_poly.pdbx_strand_id
1 'polypeptide(L)'
;MSRSDFATDAVFRKEAEEVLEHLLQQLDEIDYDEFEPRYTSGSLSLQFDNGTVVMLSMQTPTHELWLSANYTAWHFLCTNGQWIERDTSESMLTILSAIISEKVLQQVHLV
;
A
#
# COMPACT_ATOMS: atom_id res chain seq x y z
N MET A 1 -12.77 18.67 3.28
CA MET A 1 -11.78 17.66 3.71
C MET A 1 -12.24 16.28 3.29
N SER A 2 -11.39 15.60 2.55
CA SER A 2 -11.72 14.27 2.05
C SER A 2 -11.60 13.21 3.14
N ARG A 3 -12.53 12.27 3.15
CA ARG A 3 -12.56 11.16 4.09
C ARG A 3 -12.84 9.87 3.35
N SER A 4 -12.38 8.75 3.91
CA SER A 4 -12.78 7.45 3.41
C SER A 4 -14.28 7.22 3.61
N ASP A 5 -14.85 6.39 2.73
CA ASP A 5 -16.30 6.12 2.69
C ASP A 5 -16.77 5.12 3.75
N PHE A 6 -15.95 4.80 4.74
CA PHE A 6 -16.29 3.77 5.73
C PHE A 6 -17.10 4.34 6.88
N ALA A 7 -18.18 3.66 7.22
CA ALA A 7 -19.08 4.08 8.30
C ALA A 7 -18.52 3.74 9.69
N THR A 8 -17.71 2.68 9.80
CA THR A 8 -17.18 2.20 11.08
C THR A 8 -15.75 1.74 10.95
N ASP A 9 -15.04 1.66 12.08
CA ASP A 9 -13.70 1.12 12.13
C ASP A 9 -13.65 -0.35 11.68
N ALA A 10 -14.69 -1.13 12.01
CA ALA A 10 -14.72 -2.54 11.63
C ALA A 10 -14.79 -2.72 10.12
N VAL A 11 -15.59 -1.90 9.43
CA VAL A 11 -15.70 -1.94 7.97
C VAL A 11 -14.37 -1.50 7.35
N PHE A 12 -13.77 -0.44 7.86
CA PHE A 12 -12.47 0.01 7.38
C PHE A 12 -11.42 -1.10 7.51
N ARG A 13 -11.31 -1.72 8.68
CA ARG A 13 -10.31 -2.76 8.91
C ARG A 13 -10.47 -3.94 7.96
N LYS A 14 -11.71 -4.37 7.74
CA LYS A 14 -11.98 -5.48 6.83
C LYS A 14 -11.53 -5.16 5.42
N GLU A 15 -11.93 -3.99 4.89
CA GLU A 15 -11.58 -3.59 3.54
C GLU A 15 -10.08 -3.37 3.38
N ALA A 16 -9.44 -2.75 4.37
CA ALA A 16 -8.01 -2.50 4.34
C ALA A 16 -7.22 -3.80 4.40
N GLU A 17 -7.62 -4.74 5.25
CA GLU A 17 -6.95 -6.05 5.33
C GLU A 17 -7.07 -6.81 4.03
N GLU A 18 -8.24 -6.79 3.39
CA GLU A 18 -8.45 -7.45 2.10
C GLU A 18 -7.52 -6.86 1.02
N VAL A 19 -7.37 -5.54 1.00
CA VAL A 19 -6.47 -4.87 0.06
C VAL A 19 -5.02 -5.27 0.31
N LEU A 20 -4.58 -5.24 1.57
CA LEU A 20 -3.22 -5.60 1.92
C LEU A 20 -2.91 -7.06 1.59
N GLU A 21 -3.85 -7.97 1.85
CA GLU A 21 -3.69 -9.38 1.49
C GLU A 21 -3.64 -9.60 -0.01
N HIS A 22 -4.46 -8.87 -0.76
CA HIS A 22 -4.46 -8.94 -2.23
C HIS A 22 -3.13 -8.45 -2.80
N LEU A 23 -2.59 -7.38 -2.25
CA LEU A 23 -1.26 -6.88 -2.63
C LEU A 23 -0.17 -7.89 -2.28
N LEU A 24 -0.26 -8.50 -1.11
CA LEU A 24 0.71 -9.53 -0.69
C LEU A 24 0.73 -10.69 -1.69
N GLN A 25 -0.43 -11.16 -2.13
CA GLN A 25 -0.52 -12.24 -3.11
C GLN A 25 0.16 -11.86 -4.42
N GLN A 26 -0.09 -10.64 -4.91
CA GLN A 26 0.55 -10.18 -6.14
C GLN A 26 2.05 -10.08 -6.00
N LEU A 27 2.52 -9.58 -4.86
CA LEU A 27 3.95 -9.41 -4.60
C LEU A 27 4.66 -10.76 -4.45
N ASP A 28 4.00 -11.74 -3.85
CA ASP A 28 4.55 -13.10 -3.73
C ASP A 28 4.67 -13.80 -5.08
N GLU A 29 3.86 -13.42 -6.06
CA GLU A 29 3.91 -13.98 -7.42
C GLU A 29 5.03 -13.38 -8.26
N ILE A 30 5.60 -12.25 -7.82
CA ILE A 30 6.73 -11.65 -8.51
C ILE A 30 7.99 -12.45 -8.13
N ASP A 31 8.53 -13.17 -9.11
CA ASP A 31 9.72 -13.99 -8.91
C ASP A 31 10.94 -13.08 -8.90
N TYR A 32 11.22 -12.51 -7.73
CA TYR A 32 12.29 -11.53 -7.59
C TYR A 32 13.00 -11.75 -6.27
N ASP A 33 14.29 -12.07 -6.33
CA ASP A 33 15.09 -12.34 -5.12
C ASP A 33 15.49 -11.07 -4.36
N GLU A 34 15.18 -9.90 -4.91
CA GLU A 34 15.68 -8.63 -4.38
C GLU A 34 14.80 -7.99 -3.32
N PHE A 35 13.62 -8.55 -3.05
CA PHE A 35 12.80 -8.05 -1.96
C PHE A 35 11.98 -9.16 -1.33
N GLU A 36 11.62 -8.94 -0.07
CA GLU A 36 10.80 -9.87 0.69
C GLU A 36 9.57 -9.16 1.23
N PRO A 37 8.35 -9.54 0.79
CA PRO A 37 7.14 -9.00 1.38
C PRO A 37 6.84 -9.68 2.71
N ARG A 38 6.41 -8.89 3.69
CA ARG A 38 5.99 -9.39 5.00
C ARG A 38 4.67 -8.74 5.40
N TYR A 39 3.75 -9.55 5.86
CA TYR A 39 2.48 -9.06 6.37
C TYR A 39 2.37 -9.38 7.86
N THR A 40 2.22 -8.36 8.67
CA THR A 40 1.84 -8.48 10.06
C THR A 40 0.55 -7.69 10.24
N SER A 41 -0.25 -8.06 11.21
CA SER A 41 -1.58 -7.49 11.41
C SER A 41 -1.62 -5.98 11.13
N GLY A 42 -2.29 -5.60 10.04
CA GLY A 42 -2.46 -4.19 9.66
C GLY A 42 -1.28 -3.53 8.97
N SER A 43 -0.24 -4.28 8.62
CA SER A 43 0.95 -3.68 8.01
C SER A 43 1.57 -4.63 6.99
N LEU A 44 1.82 -4.11 5.79
CA LEU A 44 2.54 -4.80 4.72
C LEU A 44 3.86 -4.09 4.51
N SER A 45 4.97 -4.80 4.65
CA SER A 45 6.28 -4.22 4.42
C SER A 45 7.04 -4.99 3.35
N LEU A 46 7.83 -4.26 2.57
CA LEU A 46 8.69 -4.81 1.55
C LEU A 46 10.11 -4.43 1.90
N GLN A 47 10.94 -5.44 2.16
CA GLN A 47 12.33 -5.22 2.50
C GLN A 47 13.19 -5.56 1.28
N PHE A 48 13.96 -4.60 0.81
CA PHE A 48 14.83 -4.75 -0.36
C PHE A 48 16.26 -5.05 0.06
N ASP A 49 17.00 -5.72 -0.81
CA ASP A 49 18.40 -6.12 -0.53
C ASP A 49 19.31 -4.94 -0.22
N ASN A 50 19.02 -3.76 -0.75
CA ASN A 50 19.82 -2.57 -0.49
C ASN A 50 19.54 -1.91 0.86
N GLY A 51 18.69 -2.54 1.70
CA GLY A 51 18.32 -2.00 3.00
C GLY A 51 17.11 -1.09 2.99
N THR A 52 16.56 -0.77 1.82
CA THR A 52 15.35 0.06 1.74
C THR A 52 14.14 -0.72 2.20
N VAL A 53 13.27 -0.07 2.96
CA VAL A 53 11.99 -0.65 3.39
C VAL A 53 10.85 0.22 2.88
N VAL A 54 9.88 -0.42 2.24
CA VAL A 54 8.61 0.21 1.84
C VAL A 54 7.54 -0.37 2.74
N MET A 55 6.76 0.48 3.40
CA MET A 55 5.75 0.03 4.35
C MET A 55 4.40 0.67 4.08
N LEU A 56 3.36 -0.16 4.05
CA LEU A 56 1.97 0.27 3.91
C LEU A 56 1.22 -0.21 5.15
N SER A 57 0.64 0.73 5.91
CA SER A 57 0.02 0.41 7.20
C SER A 57 -1.37 1.01 7.34
N MET A 58 -2.24 0.30 8.07
CA MET A 58 -3.58 0.80 8.40
C MET A 58 -3.50 1.86 9.48
N GLN A 59 -4.26 2.94 9.26
CA GLN A 59 -4.43 4.02 10.23
C GLN A 59 -5.91 4.12 10.59
N THR A 60 -6.32 3.40 11.61
CA THR A 60 -7.73 3.32 12.02
C THR A 60 -8.35 4.67 12.37
N PRO A 61 -7.68 5.56 13.11
CA PRO A 61 -8.31 6.84 13.48
C PRO A 61 -8.76 7.70 12.30
N THR A 62 -8.10 7.56 11.15
CA THR A 62 -8.43 8.35 9.96
C THR A 62 -9.03 7.52 8.83
N HIS A 63 -9.13 6.21 9.01
CA HIS A 63 -9.56 5.26 7.97
C HIS A 63 -8.71 5.38 6.71
N GLU A 64 -7.39 5.50 6.88
CA GLU A 64 -6.44 5.66 5.78
C GLU A 64 -5.43 4.52 5.77
N LEU A 65 -4.83 4.32 4.60
CA LEU A 65 -3.61 3.52 4.46
C LEU A 65 -2.45 4.49 4.24
N TRP A 66 -1.40 4.34 5.04
CA TRP A 66 -0.22 5.19 4.95
C TRP A 66 0.94 4.41 4.37
N LEU A 67 1.55 4.99 3.34
CA LEU A 67 2.71 4.42 2.68
C LEU A 67 3.94 5.25 3.01
N SER A 68 5.03 4.58 3.38
CA SER A 68 6.32 5.25 3.55
C SER A 68 7.38 4.58 2.68
N ALA A 69 8.15 5.38 1.96
CA ALA A 69 9.24 4.93 1.10
C ALA A 69 10.11 6.12 0.73
N ASN A 70 11.42 5.92 0.58
CA ASN A 70 12.33 6.95 0.09
C ASN A 70 12.25 8.27 0.87
N TYR A 71 12.07 8.18 2.20
CA TYR A 71 11.92 9.36 3.08
C TYR A 71 10.68 10.20 2.78
N THR A 72 9.71 9.63 2.06
CA THR A 72 8.45 10.28 1.72
C THR A 72 7.29 9.46 2.27
N ALA A 73 6.18 10.13 2.55
CA ALA A 73 4.98 9.47 3.02
C ALA A 73 3.79 9.88 2.17
N TRP A 74 2.90 8.93 1.92
CA TRP A 74 1.64 9.14 1.21
C TRP A 74 0.51 8.64 2.08
N HIS A 75 -0.63 9.33 2.03
CA HIS A 75 -1.80 9.00 2.83
C HIS A 75 -2.97 8.73 1.88
N PHE A 76 -3.46 7.50 1.88
CA PHE A 76 -4.51 7.07 0.97
C PHE A 76 -5.83 6.91 1.70
N LEU A 77 -6.88 7.50 1.13
CA LEU A 77 -8.25 7.28 1.57
C LEU A 77 -8.99 6.45 0.53
N CYS A 78 -10.08 5.82 0.95
CA CYS A 78 -10.90 5.01 0.03
C CYS A 78 -12.17 5.78 -0.33
N THR A 79 -12.37 6.02 -1.61
CA THR A 79 -13.60 6.65 -2.10
C THR A 79 -14.05 5.90 -3.36
N ASN A 80 -15.34 5.57 -3.43
CA ASN A 80 -15.91 4.80 -4.54
C ASN A 80 -15.16 3.49 -4.81
N GLY A 81 -14.71 2.83 -3.74
CA GLY A 81 -13.98 1.57 -3.84
C GLY A 81 -12.53 1.68 -4.28
N GLN A 82 -12.01 2.90 -4.39
CA GLN A 82 -10.63 3.13 -4.84
C GLN A 82 -9.82 3.83 -3.74
N TRP A 83 -8.59 3.38 -3.57
CA TRP A 83 -7.65 4.02 -2.65
C TRP A 83 -6.85 5.06 -3.41
N ILE A 84 -7.00 6.32 -3.00
CA ILE A 84 -6.36 7.47 -3.66
C ILE A 84 -5.64 8.33 -2.65
N GLU A 85 -4.54 8.96 -3.08
CA GLU A 85 -3.78 9.88 -2.25
C GLU A 85 -4.64 11.11 -1.94
N ARG A 86 -4.74 11.47 -0.67
CA ARG A 86 -5.71 12.48 -0.21
C ARG A 86 -5.49 13.88 -0.76
N ASP A 87 -4.24 14.22 -1.14
CA ASP A 87 -3.91 15.56 -1.62
C ASP A 87 -3.84 15.64 -3.15
N THR A 88 -3.47 14.55 -3.82
CA THR A 88 -3.25 14.55 -5.27
C THR A 88 -4.29 13.76 -6.05
N SER A 89 -5.07 12.92 -5.36
CA SER A 89 -6.03 11.99 -5.96
C SER A 89 -5.39 10.91 -6.85
N GLU A 90 -4.08 10.72 -6.75
CA GLU A 90 -3.41 9.66 -7.48
C GLU A 90 -3.75 8.29 -6.90
N SER A 91 -3.85 7.28 -7.75
CA SER A 91 -4.14 5.91 -7.32
C SER A 91 -2.99 5.33 -6.50
N MET A 92 -3.32 4.71 -5.37
CA MET A 92 -2.35 3.98 -4.55
C MET A 92 -1.62 2.91 -5.37
N LEU A 93 -2.34 2.18 -6.22
CA LEU A 93 -1.74 1.13 -7.04
C LEU A 93 -0.74 1.68 -8.02
N THR A 94 -1.01 2.83 -8.61
CA THR A 94 -0.08 3.51 -9.52
C THR A 94 1.18 3.94 -8.80
N ILE A 95 1.04 4.58 -7.65
CA ILE A 95 2.19 5.05 -6.85
C ILE A 95 3.03 3.86 -6.39
N LEU A 96 2.39 2.84 -5.84
CA LEU A 96 3.09 1.67 -5.32
C LEU A 96 3.80 0.90 -6.45
N SER A 97 3.13 0.73 -7.59
CA SER A 97 3.72 0.07 -8.76
C SER A 97 4.97 0.79 -9.25
N ALA A 98 4.92 2.12 -9.28
CA ALA A 98 6.08 2.94 -9.71
C ALA A 98 7.25 2.80 -8.75
N ILE A 99 6.97 2.81 -7.43
CA ILE A 99 8.02 2.66 -6.42
C ILE A 99 8.70 1.30 -6.53
N ILE A 100 7.92 0.24 -6.64
CA ILE A 100 8.46 -1.12 -6.73
C ILE A 100 9.22 -1.29 -8.05
N SER A 101 8.67 -0.80 -9.16
CA SER A 101 9.33 -0.89 -10.46
C SER A 101 10.71 -0.24 -10.45
N GLU A 102 10.83 0.92 -9.79
CA GLU A 102 12.11 1.62 -9.65
C GLU A 102 13.09 0.81 -8.82
N LYS A 103 12.64 0.21 -7.72
CA LYS A 103 13.52 -0.54 -6.81
C LYS A 103 14.03 -1.82 -7.42
N VAL A 104 13.20 -2.52 -8.21
CA VAL A 104 13.58 -3.80 -8.82
C VAL A 104 14.12 -3.65 -10.24
N LEU A 105 14.14 -2.44 -10.78
CA LEU A 105 14.59 -2.15 -12.15
C LEU A 105 13.86 -2.99 -13.20
N GLN A 106 12.58 -3.24 -12.95
CA GLN A 106 11.73 -4.05 -13.79
C GLN A 106 10.31 -3.49 -13.70
N GLN A 107 9.56 -3.56 -14.79
CA GLN A 107 8.20 -3.04 -14.75
C GLN A 107 7.29 -3.93 -13.93
N VAL A 108 6.65 -3.36 -12.92
CA VAL A 108 5.68 -4.02 -12.04
C VAL A 108 4.35 -3.29 -12.15
N HIS A 109 3.28 -4.04 -12.33
CA HIS A 109 1.93 -3.47 -12.43
C HIS A 109 1.01 -4.17 -11.42
N LEU A 110 0.60 -3.44 -10.39
CA LEU A 110 -0.31 -3.94 -9.35
C LEU A 110 -1.75 -3.57 -9.71
N VAL A 111 -2.66 -4.47 -9.43
CA VAL A 111 -4.08 -4.30 -9.73
C VAL A 111 -4.96 -4.49 -8.49
#